data_4700164e1e11d0339d68bb11ce3dcbcb
#
_entry.id   4700164e1e11d0339d68bb11ce3dcbcb
#
_cell.length_a   1.000
_cell.length_b   1.000
_cell.length_c   1.000
_cell.angle_alpha   90.00
_cell.angle_beta   90.00
_cell.angle_gamma   90.00
#
_symmetry.space_group_name_H-M   'P 1'
#
loop_
_entity.id
_entity.type
_entity.pdbx_description
1 polymer ?
#
loop_
_entity_poly.entity_id
_entity_poly.type
_entity_poly.pdbx_seq_one_letter_code
_entity_poly.pdbx_strand_id
1 'polypeptide(L)'
;MRIRAGVVLIEDDKVALIERFRSEYHYYVFPGGGVDEGETPEQAAIREMEEETGLCVSIKRTLAEIHFGLSYQIYYLVEKVSGEYGTGTGEEYTDADPDNPAEGVYIPVWMPLAEMSEHENIYPADLKQLVLDSVKTTWPDEPVIMVEYPR
;
A
#
# COMPACT_ATOMS: atom_id res chain seq x y z
N MET A 1 3.43 -3.84 19.94
CA MET A 1 3.96 -3.61 18.57
C MET A 1 2.79 -3.50 17.60
N ARG A 2 2.81 -2.47 16.79
CA ARG A 2 1.78 -2.29 15.78
C ARG A 2 2.20 -2.98 14.49
N ILE A 3 1.31 -3.82 13.93
CA ILE A 3 1.57 -4.54 12.69
C ILE A 3 0.65 -3.99 11.60
N ARG A 4 1.25 -3.62 10.47
CA ARG A 4 0.55 -3.19 9.28
C ARG A 4 0.85 -4.15 8.14
N ALA A 5 -0.17 -4.53 7.39
CA ALA A 5 -0.03 -5.40 6.23
C ALA A 5 -0.47 -4.64 4.98
N GLY A 6 0.33 -4.70 3.94
CA GLY A 6 0.04 -4.00 2.71
C GLY A 6 0.36 -4.83 1.48
N VAL A 7 0.07 -4.27 0.30
CA VAL A 7 0.20 -4.99 -0.95
C VAL A 7 0.93 -4.17 -2.00
N VAL A 8 1.59 -4.89 -2.92
CA VAL A 8 2.11 -4.34 -4.16
C VAL A 8 1.37 -5.05 -5.29
N LEU A 9 0.55 -4.31 -6.00
CA LEU A 9 -0.19 -4.82 -7.15
C LEU A 9 0.21 -4.01 -8.38
N ILE A 10 0.70 -4.70 -9.39
CA ILE A 10 1.08 -4.08 -10.67
C ILE A 10 0.26 -4.72 -11.76
N GLU A 11 -0.36 -3.88 -12.60
CA GLU A 11 -1.19 -4.31 -13.71
C GLU A 11 -1.05 -3.29 -14.83
N ASP A 12 -0.79 -3.75 -16.06
CA ASP A 12 -0.66 -2.88 -17.24
C ASP A 12 0.35 -1.75 -17.06
N ASP A 13 1.52 -2.07 -16.48
CA ASP A 13 2.61 -1.11 -16.19
C ASP A 13 2.22 0.02 -15.24
N LYS A 14 1.22 -0.24 -14.39
CA LYS A 14 0.77 0.69 -13.35
C LYS A 14 0.76 0.01 -12.00
N VAL A 15 1.01 0.78 -10.97
CA VAL A 15 0.99 0.29 -9.58
C VAL A 15 -0.22 0.87 -8.85
N ALA A 16 -0.87 0.03 -8.04
CA ALA A 16 -2.00 0.46 -7.22
C ALA A 16 -1.47 1.22 -6.01
N LEU A 17 -1.87 2.47 -5.87
CA LEU A 17 -1.52 3.31 -4.73
C LEU A 17 -2.77 3.99 -4.19
N ILE A 18 -2.67 4.48 -2.98
CA ILE A 18 -3.71 5.31 -2.38
C ILE A 18 -3.17 6.72 -2.30
N GLU A 19 -3.83 7.64 -2.99
CA GLU A 19 -3.50 9.05 -2.92
C GLU A 19 -4.13 9.64 -1.67
N ARG A 20 -3.35 10.37 -0.89
CA ARG A 20 -3.80 10.93 0.37
C ARG A 20 -3.56 12.44 0.43
N PHE A 21 -4.61 13.12 0.86
CA PHE A 21 -4.54 14.54 1.22
C PHE A 21 -4.87 14.63 2.70
N ARG A 22 -3.91 15.05 3.51
CA ARG A 22 -4.10 15.15 4.95
C ARG A 22 -3.51 16.45 5.44
N SER A 23 -4.35 17.36 5.94
CA SER A 23 -3.97 18.73 6.28
C SER A 23 -3.34 19.40 5.06
N GLU A 24 -2.11 19.84 5.15
CA GLU A 24 -1.38 20.47 4.04
C GLU A 24 -0.50 19.48 3.26
N TYR A 25 -0.58 18.18 3.62
CA TYR A 25 0.26 17.16 3.00
C TYR A 25 -0.47 16.43 1.89
N HIS A 26 0.24 16.19 0.80
CA HIS A 26 -0.22 15.39 -0.32
C HIS A 26 0.82 14.30 -0.57
N TYR A 27 0.40 13.04 -0.52
CA TYR A 27 1.32 11.92 -0.68
C TYR A 27 0.58 10.67 -1.13
N TYR A 28 1.34 9.64 -1.44
CA TYR A 28 0.82 8.34 -1.87
C TYR A 28 1.36 7.25 -0.98
N VAL A 29 0.54 6.22 -0.72
CA VAL A 29 0.96 5.04 0.03
C VAL A 29 0.52 3.79 -0.71
N PHE A 30 1.24 2.68 -0.45
CA PHE A 30 0.79 1.38 -0.91
C PHE A 30 -0.45 0.98 -0.11
N PRO A 31 -1.45 0.32 -0.75
CA PRO A 31 -2.65 -0.09 -0.02
C PRO A 31 -2.33 -1.01 1.14
N GLY A 32 -3.06 -0.89 2.24
CA GLY A 32 -2.85 -1.70 3.42
C GLY A 32 -3.41 -1.06 4.66
N GLY A 33 -3.27 -1.74 5.78
CA GLY A 33 -3.74 -1.25 7.06
C GLY A 33 -3.37 -2.16 8.21
N GLY A 34 -3.91 -1.87 9.39
CA GLY A 34 -3.61 -2.63 10.59
C GLY A 34 -4.13 -4.06 10.56
N VAL A 35 -3.38 -4.95 11.18
CA VAL A 35 -3.80 -6.33 11.37
C VAL A 35 -4.69 -6.39 12.60
N ASP A 36 -5.90 -6.90 12.44
CA ASP A 36 -6.84 -7.01 13.54
C ASP A 36 -6.54 -8.25 14.42
N GLU A 37 -7.02 -8.23 15.64
CA GLU A 37 -6.86 -9.35 16.54
C GLU A 37 -7.49 -10.60 15.93
N GLY A 38 -6.75 -11.72 15.96
CA GLY A 38 -7.21 -12.99 15.39
C GLY A 38 -7.04 -13.12 13.89
N GLU A 39 -6.51 -12.09 13.24
CA GLU A 39 -6.29 -12.06 11.80
C GLU A 39 -4.81 -12.29 11.50
N THR A 40 -4.50 -13.02 10.43
CA THR A 40 -3.11 -13.10 9.95
C THR A 40 -2.78 -11.86 9.13
N PRO A 41 -1.48 -11.51 8.98
CA PRO A 41 -1.10 -10.39 8.10
C PRO A 41 -1.60 -10.57 6.66
N GLU A 42 -1.60 -11.79 6.12
CA GLU A 42 -2.12 -12.07 4.78
C GLU A 42 -3.60 -11.74 4.69
N GLN A 43 -4.37 -12.17 5.69
CA GLN A 43 -5.82 -11.88 5.74
C GLN A 43 -6.07 -10.38 5.82
N ALA A 44 -5.28 -9.67 6.64
CA ALA A 44 -5.39 -8.23 6.77
C ALA A 44 -5.10 -7.53 5.45
N ALA A 45 -4.05 -7.93 4.74
CA ALA A 45 -3.69 -7.34 3.47
C ALA A 45 -4.81 -7.50 2.44
N ILE A 46 -5.41 -8.68 2.35
CA ILE A 46 -6.51 -8.96 1.43
C ILE A 46 -7.74 -8.13 1.81
N ARG A 47 -8.10 -8.09 3.07
CA ARG A 47 -9.23 -7.33 3.58
C ARG A 47 -9.07 -5.83 3.32
N GLU A 48 -7.92 -5.28 3.70
CA GLU A 48 -7.65 -3.85 3.52
C GLU A 48 -7.66 -3.46 2.04
N MET A 49 -7.13 -4.31 1.16
CA MET A 49 -7.15 -4.05 -0.28
C MET A 49 -8.59 -3.96 -0.79
N GLU A 50 -9.46 -4.85 -0.36
CA GLU A 50 -10.86 -4.82 -0.75
C GLU A 50 -11.58 -3.59 -0.20
N GLU A 51 -11.35 -3.26 1.08
CA GLU A 51 -11.95 -2.08 1.70
C GLU A 51 -11.49 -0.79 1.03
N GLU A 52 -10.22 -0.69 0.71
CA GLU A 52 -9.66 0.56 0.16
C GLU A 52 -9.88 0.72 -1.33
N THR A 53 -9.91 -0.37 -2.09
CA THR A 53 -9.93 -0.28 -3.55
C THR A 53 -11.09 -0.99 -4.23
N GLY A 54 -11.73 -1.93 -3.56
CA GLY A 54 -12.76 -2.77 -4.16
C GLY A 54 -12.21 -4.02 -4.83
N LEU A 55 -10.90 -4.21 -4.85
CA LEU A 55 -10.29 -5.36 -5.49
C LEU A 55 -10.07 -6.52 -4.54
N CYS A 56 -10.44 -7.73 -4.99
CA CYS A 56 -10.07 -8.98 -4.36
C CYS A 56 -8.76 -9.44 -4.98
N VAL A 57 -7.77 -9.70 -4.14
CA VAL A 57 -6.43 -10.10 -4.60
C VAL A 57 -6.03 -11.41 -3.96
N SER A 58 -5.07 -12.10 -4.58
CA SER A 58 -4.44 -13.28 -3.99
C SER A 58 -2.96 -13.01 -3.75
N ILE A 59 -2.43 -13.58 -2.69
CA ILE A 59 -1.03 -13.41 -2.31
C ILE A 59 -0.16 -14.31 -3.20
N LYS A 60 0.83 -13.71 -3.85
CA LYS A 60 1.85 -14.45 -4.61
C LYS A 60 3.03 -14.80 -3.72
N ARG A 61 3.53 -13.83 -2.98
CA ARG A 61 4.65 -14.02 -2.06
C ARG A 61 4.77 -12.83 -1.11
N THR A 62 5.47 -13.03 -0.01
CA THR A 62 5.90 -11.94 0.85
C THR A 62 7.04 -11.22 0.14
N LEU A 63 6.91 -9.92 -0.05
CA LEU A 63 7.88 -9.11 -0.78
C LEU A 63 8.87 -8.43 0.14
N ALA A 64 8.39 -7.81 1.20
CA ALA A 64 9.22 -7.01 2.09
C ALA A 64 8.69 -6.97 3.51
N GLU A 65 9.61 -6.82 4.45
CA GLU A 65 9.29 -6.58 5.86
C GLU A 65 10.03 -5.31 6.26
N ILE A 66 9.31 -4.35 6.80
CA ILE A 66 9.87 -3.05 7.17
C ILE A 66 9.70 -2.83 8.67
N HIS A 67 10.82 -2.63 9.33
CA HIS A 67 10.85 -2.26 10.75
C HIS A 67 11.01 -0.75 10.84
N PHE A 68 10.01 -0.09 11.41
CA PHE A 68 9.99 1.37 11.54
C PHE A 68 9.66 1.74 12.98
N GLY A 69 10.70 2.04 13.77
CA GLY A 69 10.51 2.32 15.20
C GLY A 69 9.84 1.14 15.89
N LEU A 70 8.68 1.37 16.50
CA LEU A 70 7.89 0.34 17.17
C LEU A 70 6.87 -0.32 16.25
N SER A 71 6.82 0.06 14.98
CA SER A 71 5.90 -0.55 14.04
C SER A 71 6.62 -1.56 13.15
N TYR A 72 5.86 -2.55 12.72
CA TYR A 72 6.31 -3.58 11.80
C TYR A 72 5.34 -3.63 10.64
N GLN A 73 5.87 -3.53 9.44
CA GLN A 73 5.05 -3.55 8.23
C GLN A 73 5.48 -4.71 7.35
N ILE A 74 4.51 -5.44 6.82
CA ILE A 74 4.80 -6.53 5.91
C ILE A 74 4.02 -6.28 4.62
N TYR A 75 4.71 -6.44 3.48
CA TYR A 75 4.13 -6.18 2.17
C TYR A 75 4.19 -7.42 1.30
N TYR A 76 3.09 -7.67 0.61
CA TYR A 76 2.91 -8.85 -0.23
C TYR A 76 2.81 -8.46 -1.69
N LEU A 77 3.48 -9.20 -2.55
CA LEU A 77 3.23 -9.12 -3.98
C LEU A 77 1.96 -9.91 -4.25
N VAL A 78 0.99 -9.28 -4.89
CA VAL A 78 -0.34 -9.87 -5.11
C VAL A 78 -0.74 -9.79 -6.57
N GLU A 79 -1.78 -10.55 -6.91
CA GLU A 79 -2.42 -10.44 -8.22
C GLU A 79 -3.92 -10.27 -8.04
N LYS A 80 -4.55 -9.59 -8.99
CA LYS A 80 -5.98 -9.34 -8.96
C LYS A 80 -6.73 -10.62 -9.31
N VAL A 81 -7.74 -10.94 -8.50
CA VAL A 81 -8.67 -12.05 -8.75
C VAL A 81 -9.98 -11.52 -9.33
N SER A 82 -10.55 -10.48 -8.72
CA SER A 82 -11.83 -9.92 -9.13
C SER A 82 -12.00 -8.51 -8.55
N GLY A 83 -13.12 -7.89 -8.89
CA GLY A 83 -13.48 -6.58 -8.38
C GLY A 83 -13.19 -5.46 -9.36
N GLU A 84 -13.68 -4.28 -9.02
CA GLU A 84 -13.51 -3.08 -9.82
C GLU A 84 -12.84 -2.01 -8.96
N TYR A 85 -11.74 -1.46 -9.46
CA TYR A 85 -10.96 -0.46 -8.74
C TYR A 85 -11.79 0.81 -8.52
N GLY A 86 -11.77 1.31 -7.30
CA GLY A 86 -12.54 2.49 -6.92
C GLY A 86 -13.88 2.18 -6.29
N THR A 87 -14.19 0.89 -6.03
CA THR A 87 -15.46 0.48 -5.41
C THR A 87 -15.32 0.06 -3.94
N GLY A 88 -14.22 0.47 -3.28
CA GLY A 88 -13.98 0.13 -1.89
C GLY A 88 -15.04 0.70 -0.94
N THR A 89 -15.19 0.05 0.20
CA THR A 89 -16.22 0.39 1.19
C THR A 89 -15.65 0.81 2.54
N GLY A 90 -14.32 1.01 2.63
CA GLY A 90 -13.68 1.44 3.86
C GLY A 90 -14.10 2.85 4.27
N GLU A 91 -14.10 3.13 5.56
CA GLU A 91 -14.49 4.43 6.10
C GLU A 91 -13.62 5.57 5.55
N GLU A 92 -12.33 5.32 5.42
CA GLU A 92 -11.37 6.28 4.91
C GLU A 92 -11.66 6.67 3.47
N TYR A 93 -12.36 5.80 2.77
CA TYR A 93 -12.68 5.94 1.36
C TYR A 93 -13.81 6.94 1.11
N THR A 94 -14.79 6.96 2.00
CA THR A 94 -16.03 7.70 1.79
C THR A 94 -16.19 8.94 2.66
N ASP A 95 -15.43 9.01 3.75
CA ASP A 95 -15.71 9.99 4.81
C ASP A 95 -14.67 11.11 4.91
N ALA A 96 -14.28 11.65 3.77
CA ALA A 96 -13.52 12.88 3.79
C ALA A 96 -14.45 13.99 4.27
N ASP A 97 -14.28 14.40 5.51
CA ASP A 97 -15.03 15.53 6.05
C ASP A 97 -14.33 16.82 5.61
N PRO A 98 -14.93 17.61 4.71
CA PRO A 98 -14.29 18.84 4.24
C PRO A 98 -14.07 19.86 5.36
N ASP A 99 -14.81 19.72 6.47
CA ASP A 99 -14.65 20.59 7.62
C ASP A 99 -13.56 20.11 8.59
N ASN A 100 -13.00 18.92 8.34
CA ASN A 100 -11.93 18.36 9.16
C ASN A 100 -10.79 17.83 8.30
N PRO A 101 -9.96 18.72 7.77
CA PRO A 101 -8.86 18.32 6.87
C PRO A 101 -7.82 17.40 7.52
N ALA A 102 -7.82 17.30 8.86
CA ALA A 102 -6.89 16.40 9.56
C ALA A 102 -7.20 14.92 9.30
N GLU A 103 -8.45 14.57 8.99
CA GLU A 103 -8.84 13.20 8.67
C GLU A 103 -8.37 12.79 7.29
N GLY A 104 -8.29 13.74 6.37
CA GLY A 104 -7.76 13.51 5.05
C GLY A 104 -8.72 12.85 4.06
N VAL A 105 -8.22 12.64 2.88
CA VAL A 105 -8.92 12.01 1.76
C VAL A 105 -8.11 10.81 1.30
N TYR A 106 -8.77 9.72 0.94
CA TYR A 106 -8.19 8.49 0.43
C TYR A 106 -8.74 8.22 -0.97
N ILE A 107 -7.89 8.24 -1.98
CA ILE A 107 -8.30 8.01 -3.35
C ILE A 107 -7.45 6.88 -3.95
N PRO A 108 -8.04 5.74 -4.33
CA PRO A 108 -7.28 4.70 -5.03
C PRO A 108 -6.93 5.18 -6.43
N VAL A 109 -5.65 5.06 -6.78
CA VAL A 109 -5.16 5.50 -8.09
C VAL A 109 -4.29 4.41 -8.70
N TRP A 110 -4.25 4.37 -10.02
CA TRP A 110 -3.28 3.58 -10.77
C TRP A 110 -2.19 4.54 -11.23
N MET A 111 -1.00 4.41 -10.65
CA MET A 111 0.12 5.26 -11.04
C MET A 111 0.99 4.54 -12.07
N PRO A 112 1.20 5.12 -13.25
CA PRO A 112 2.14 4.53 -14.21
C PRO A 112 3.53 4.38 -13.59
N LEU A 113 4.17 3.24 -13.80
CA LEU A 113 5.51 2.99 -13.27
C LEU A 113 6.51 4.04 -13.75
N ALA A 114 6.34 4.53 -14.99
CA ALA A 114 7.20 5.57 -15.53
C ALA A 114 7.10 6.89 -14.75
N GLU A 115 5.96 7.18 -14.12
CA GLU A 115 5.76 8.37 -13.31
C GLU A 115 6.19 8.18 -11.87
N MET A 116 6.23 6.93 -11.41
CA MET A 116 6.52 6.62 -10.02
C MET A 116 7.88 7.17 -9.57
N SER A 117 8.88 7.11 -10.45
CA SER A 117 10.22 7.61 -10.16
C SER A 117 10.28 9.13 -10.02
N GLU A 118 9.30 9.85 -10.56
CA GLU A 118 9.23 11.30 -10.52
C GLU A 118 8.59 11.84 -9.24
N HIS A 119 7.89 10.98 -8.50
CA HIS A 119 7.23 11.37 -7.26
C HIS A 119 8.09 11.02 -6.04
N GLU A 120 8.49 12.02 -5.29
CA GLU A 120 9.27 11.80 -4.06
C GLU A 120 8.39 11.47 -2.87
N ASN A 121 7.08 11.68 -2.99
CA ASN A 121 6.11 11.57 -1.92
C ASN A 121 5.34 10.24 -1.93
N ILE A 122 6.01 9.16 -2.30
CA ILE A 122 5.45 7.78 -2.25
C ILE A 122 6.10 7.04 -1.09
N TYR A 123 5.28 6.48 -0.21
CA TYR A 123 5.76 5.82 1.01
C TYR A 123 5.24 4.39 1.15
N PRO A 124 6.01 3.48 1.73
CA PRO A 124 7.37 3.67 2.23
C PRO A 124 8.38 3.89 1.08
N ALA A 125 9.32 4.79 1.29
CA ALA A 125 10.30 5.15 0.26
C ALA A 125 11.16 3.95 -0.18
N ASP A 126 11.56 3.11 0.77
CA ASP A 126 12.37 1.94 0.45
C ASP A 126 11.57 0.91 -0.35
N LEU A 127 10.28 0.78 -0.08
CA LEU A 127 9.41 -0.13 -0.86
C LEU A 127 9.25 0.39 -2.29
N LYS A 128 9.06 1.68 -2.45
CA LYS A 128 9.03 2.32 -3.78
C LYS A 128 10.29 1.96 -4.57
N GLN A 129 11.45 2.10 -3.95
CA GLN A 129 12.71 1.80 -4.63
C GLN A 129 12.82 0.33 -4.98
N LEU A 130 12.42 -0.56 -4.09
CA LEU A 130 12.40 -2.00 -4.34
C LEU A 130 11.53 -2.34 -5.57
N VAL A 131 10.35 -1.72 -5.66
CA VAL A 131 9.44 -1.94 -6.79
C VAL A 131 10.09 -1.47 -8.09
N LEU A 132 10.65 -0.25 -8.10
CA LEU A 132 11.29 0.30 -9.29
C LEU A 132 12.47 -0.55 -9.77
N ASP A 133 13.28 -1.04 -8.85
CA ASP A 133 14.40 -1.91 -9.19
C ASP A 133 13.93 -3.28 -9.70
N SER A 134 12.91 -3.84 -9.07
CA SER A 134 12.41 -5.18 -9.39
C SER A 134 11.74 -5.26 -10.77
N VAL A 135 11.00 -4.21 -11.16
CA VAL A 135 10.34 -4.20 -12.47
C VAL A 135 11.34 -4.08 -13.62
N LYS A 136 12.54 -3.59 -13.36
CA LYS A 136 13.62 -3.49 -14.35
C LYS A 136 14.46 -4.76 -14.43
N THR A 137 14.40 -5.59 -13.42
CA THR A 137 15.18 -6.81 -13.29
C THR A 137 14.25 -7.99 -13.01
N THR A 138 14.27 -8.48 -11.78
CA THR A 138 13.33 -9.51 -11.32
C THR A 138 12.94 -9.24 -9.87
N TRP A 139 11.82 -9.81 -9.45
CA TRP A 139 11.39 -9.75 -8.05
C TRP A 139 12.30 -10.63 -7.20
N PRO A 140 12.63 -10.20 -5.96
CA PRO A 140 13.43 -11.01 -5.05
C PRO A 140 12.79 -12.38 -4.78
N ASP A 141 13.60 -13.41 -4.65
CA ASP A 141 13.14 -14.75 -4.30
C ASP A 141 12.73 -14.87 -2.84
N GLU A 142 13.31 -14.04 -1.99
CA GLU A 142 13.03 -14.01 -0.55
C GLU A 142 12.63 -12.61 -0.13
N PRO A 143 11.86 -12.50 0.98
CA PRO A 143 11.48 -11.18 1.48
C PRO A 143 12.69 -10.30 1.79
N VAL A 144 12.60 -9.04 1.40
CA VAL A 144 13.65 -8.06 1.70
C VAL A 144 13.34 -7.45 3.06
N ILE A 145 14.33 -7.47 3.95
CA ILE A 145 14.18 -6.91 5.30
C ILE A 145 14.75 -5.50 5.28
N MET A 146 13.92 -4.55 5.66
CA MET A 146 14.28 -3.12 5.68
C MET A 146 14.12 -2.56 7.08
N VAL A 147 15.00 -1.63 7.43
CA VAL A 147 14.89 -0.91 8.69
C VAL A 147 14.88 0.58 8.37
N GLU A 148 13.79 1.24 8.75
CA GLU A 148 13.67 2.69 8.60
C GLU A 148 13.64 3.31 10.00
N TYR A 149 14.30 4.43 10.14
CA TYR A 149 14.32 5.14 11.42
C TYR A 149 13.38 6.35 11.33
N PRO A 150 12.53 6.55 12.34
CA PRO A 150 11.68 7.74 12.39
C PRO A 150 12.54 8.99 12.48
N ARG A 151 12.12 10.01 11.75
CA ARG A 151 12.80 11.31 11.75
C ARG A 151 12.24 12.22 12.84
#